data_7647b11c6f02332dd405521938ffac90
#
_entry.id   7647b11c6f02332dd405521938ffac90
#
_cell.length_a   1.000
_cell.length_b   1.000
_cell.length_c   1.000
_cell.angle_alpha   90.00
_cell.angle_beta   90.00
_cell.angle_gamma   90.00
#
_symmetry.space_group_name_H-M   'P 1'
#
loop_
_entity.id
_entity.type
_entity.pdbx_description
1 polymer ?
#
loop_
_entity_poly.entity_id
_entity_poly.type
_entity_poly.pdbx_seq_one_letter_code
_entity_poly.pdbx_strand_id
1 'polypeptide(L)'
;MKKILNSLPFKLLLGVAVGIVLGLVANEAVMNVVVTIKQVLGQIITFCVPLIVIGFIAPSITKLGHNASRMLGIALIIAYVSSVGAALMSTAAGYALIPHLSIVSQVDGLRELPEVLFQLEIPAIMNVMSALALSLMVGLAITWTKSKMMESLLDEVQNIVLAIVTKIIIPILPFFIASTFCGLAYEGTI
;
A
#
# COMPACT_ATOMS: atom_id res chain seq x y z
N MET A 1 11.82 4.30 -27.24
CA MET A 1 11.35 5.42 -26.42
C MET A 1 9.87 5.30 -26.01
N LYS A 2 8.91 4.97 -26.88
CA LYS A 2 7.48 4.83 -26.53
C LYS A 2 7.17 3.73 -25.46
N LYS A 3 7.95 2.67 -25.34
CA LYS A 3 7.76 1.60 -24.33
C LYS A 3 8.15 2.04 -22.91
N ILE A 4 9.11 2.96 -22.77
CA ILE A 4 9.56 3.46 -21.45
C ILE A 4 8.54 4.46 -20.89
N LEU A 5 7.98 5.33 -21.74
CA LEU A 5 6.95 6.29 -21.37
C LEU A 5 5.64 5.63 -20.89
N ASN A 6 5.38 4.40 -21.31
CA ASN A 6 4.16 3.66 -20.94
C ASN A 6 4.39 2.70 -19.75
N SER A 7 5.61 2.65 -19.20
CA SER A 7 5.92 1.84 -18.03
C SER A 7 5.30 2.46 -16.77
N LEU A 8 4.79 1.61 -15.88
CA LEU A 8 4.18 2.03 -14.61
C LEU A 8 5.12 2.94 -13.79
N PRO A 9 6.41 2.59 -13.59
CA PRO A 9 7.34 3.45 -12.84
C PRO A 9 7.48 4.85 -13.42
N PHE A 10 7.49 4.99 -14.76
CA PHE A 10 7.58 6.29 -15.41
C PHE A 10 6.33 7.14 -15.17
N LYS A 11 5.14 6.53 -15.21
CA LYS A 11 3.88 7.22 -14.89
C LYS A 11 3.84 7.69 -13.45
N LEU A 12 4.38 6.89 -12.51
CA LEU A 12 4.46 7.25 -11.10
C LEU A 12 5.42 8.42 -10.88
N LEU A 13 6.62 8.39 -11.47
CA LEU A 13 7.59 9.49 -11.41
C LEU A 13 7.03 10.78 -12.01
N LEU A 14 6.32 10.67 -13.13
CA LEU A 14 5.65 11.81 -13.74
C LEU A 14 4.55 12.36 -12.83
N GLY A 15 3.80 11.48 -12.16
CA GLY A 15 2.82 11.86 -11.15
C GLY A 15 3.45 12.63 -9.99
N VAL A 16 4.60 12.18 -9.48
CA VAL A 16 5.37 12.89 -8.44
C VAL A 16 5.77 14.29 -8.92
N ALA A 17 6.41 14.38 -10.10
CA ALA A 17 6.88 15.66 -10.62
C ALA A 17 5.73 16.67 -10.83
N VAL A 18 4.63 16.21 -11.44
CA VAL A 18 3.43 17.02 -11.64
C VAL A 18 2.81 17.41 -10.30
N GLY A 19 2.75 16.49 -9.34
CA GLY A 19 2.24 16.75 -7.99
C GLY A 19 3.01 17.85 -7.29
N ILE A 20 4.34 17.79 -7.28
CA ILE A 20 5.20 18.82 -6.66
C ILE A 20 4.99 20.18 -7.31
N VAL A 21 5.02 20.25 -8.65
CA VAL A 21 4.85 21.52 -9.38
C VAL A 21 3.47 22.13 -9.08
N LEU A 22 2.42 21.31 -9.08
CA LEU A 22 1.06 21.76 -8.74
C LEU A 22 0.98 22.27 -7.30
N GLY A 23 1.62 21.57 -6.34
CA GLY A 23 1.59 21.94 -4.92
C GLY A 23 2.27 23.28 -4.64
N LEU A 24 3.36 23.61 -5.37
CA LEU A 24 4.06 24.89 -5.23
C LEU A 24 3.26 26.08 -5.76
N VAL A 25 2.38 25.88 -6.75
CA VAL A 25 1.61 26.95 -7.42
C VAL A 25 0.14 26.97 -6.99
N ALA A 26 -0.34 25.92 -6.34
CA ALA A 26 -1.74 25.74 -5.99
C ALA A 26 -2.23 26.75 -4.96
N ASN A 27 -3.41 27.32 -5.21
CA ASN A 27 -4.16 28.10 -4.23
C ASN A 27 -4.99 27.17 -3.32
N GLU A 28 -5.44 27.67 -2.18
CA GLU A 28 -6.25 26.95 -1.19
C GLU A 28 -7.47 26.23 -1.82
N ALA A 29 -8.19 26.92 -2.72
CA ALA A 29 -9.34 26.34 -3.42
C ALA A 29 -8.97 25.10 -4.29
N VAL A 30 -7.80 25.13 -4.95
CA VAL A 30 -7.30 23.99 -5.73
C VAL A 30 -6.87 22.85 -4.80
N MET A 31 -6.25 23.19 -3.68
CA MET A 31 -5.82 22.20 -2.69
C MET A 31 -6.98 21.48 -2.04
N ASN A 32 -8.11 22.14 -1.75
CA ASN A 32 -9.34 21.49 -1.26
C ASN A 32 -9.80 20.37 -2.19
N VAL A 33 -9.78 20.61 -3.50
CA VAL A 33 -10.13 19.61 -4.52
C VAL A 33 -9.12 18.47 -4.55
N VAL A 34 -7.83 18.78 -4.53
CA VAL A 34 -6.75 17.78 -4.57
C VAL A 34 -6.79 16.88 -3.34
N VAL A 35 -6.97 17.46 -2.15
CA VAL A 35 -7.06 16.70 -0.88
C VAL A 35 -8.30 15.82 -0.87
N THR A 36 -9.43 16.31 -1.38
CA THR A 36 -10.67 15.53 -1.51
C THR A 36 -10.48 14.35 -2.47
N ILE A 37 -9.86 14.57 -3.63
CA ILE A 37 -9.53 13.49 -4.58
C ILE A 37 -8.59 12.47 -3.94
N LYS A 38 -7.53 12.91 -3.25
CA LYS A 38 -6.59 12.05 -2.50
C LYS A 38 -7.34 11.15 -1.51
N GLN A 39 -8.28 11.72 -0.75
CA GLN A 39 -9.08 10.99 0.23
C GLN A 39 -9.93 9.91 -0.43
N VAL A 40 -10.68 10.25 -1.47
CA VAL A 40 -11.56 9.30 -2.19
C VAL A 40 -10.72 8.16 -2.80
N LEU A 41 -9.63 8.50 -3.50
CA LEU A 41 -8.75 7.49 -4.09
C LEU A 41 -8.10 6.61 -3.02
N GLY A 42 -7.66 7.20 -1.90
CA GLY A 42 -7.10 6.48 -0.76
C GLY A 42 -8.09 5.50 -0.15
N GLN A 43 -9.33 5.89 0.00
CA GLN A 43 -10.39 5.00 0.53
C GLN A 43 -10.68 3.83 -0.40
N ILE A 44 -10.72 4.04 -1.73
CA ILE A 44 -10.89 2.96 -2.71
C ILE A 44 -9.72 1.96 -2.60
N ILE A 45 -8.49 2.45 -2.48
CA ILE A 45 -7.31 1.60 -2.30
C ILE A 45 -7.42 0.82 -0.99
N THR A 46 -7.72 1.49 0.12
CA THR A 46 -7.84 0.88 1.45
C THR A 46 -8.95 -0.18 1.50
N PHE A 47 -10.07 0.06 0.81
CA PHE A 47 -11.15 -0.92 0.67
C PHE A 47 -10.68 -2.18 -0.06
N CYS A 48 -9.85 -2.05 -1.08
CA CYS A 48 -9.35 -3.17 -1.87
C CYS A 48 -8.24 -3.98 -1.18
N VAL A 49 -7.51 -3.40 -0.21
CA VAL A 49 -6.36 -4.06 0.43
C VAL A 49 -6.72 -5.41 1.06
N PRO A 50 -7.77 -5.56 1.89
CA PRO A 50 -8.14 -6.86 2.46
C PRO A 50 -8.50 -7.89 1.39
N LEU A 51 -9.15 -7.47 0.32
CA LEU A 51 -9.50 -8.33 -0.80
C LEU A 51 -8.25 -8.86 -1.52
N ILE A 52 -7.26 -7.99 -1.71
CA ILE A 52 -5.96 -8.36 -2.28
C ILE A 52 -5.25 -9.37 -1.38
N VAL A 53 -5.23 -9.12 -0.09
CA VAL A 53 -4.59 -10.01 0.90
C VAL A 53 -5.21 -11.42 0.82
N ILE A 54 -6.54 -11.52 0.84
CA ILE A 54 -7.23 -12.81 0.76
C ILE A 54 -6.98 -13.47 -0.60
N GLY A 55 -7.14 -12.72 -1.70
CA GLY A 55 -7.06 -13.23 -3.06
C GLY A 55 -5.66 -13.70 -3.48
N PHE A 56 -4.60 -13.25 -2.80
CA PHE A 56 -3.24 -13.70 -3.12
C PHE A 56 -2.66 -14.64 -2.08
N ILE A 57 -2.90 -14.44 -0.78
CA ILE A 57 -2.27 -15.23 0.28
C ILE A 57 -2.92 -16.61 0.37
N ALA A 58 -4.24 -16.72 0.39
CA ALA A 58 -4.91 -18.00 0.52
C ALA A 58 -4.55 -18.98 -0.62
N PRO A 59 -4.62 -18.59 -1.92
CA PRO A 59 -4.20 -19.48 -3.01
C PRO A 59 -2.70 -19.81 -2.98
N SER A 60 -1.86 -18.88 -2.51
CA SER A 60 -0.43 -19.12 -2.41
C SER A 60 -0.11 -20.22 -1.41
N ILE A 61 -0.84 -20.27 -0.29
CA ILE A 61 -0.67 -21.30 0.73
C ILE A 61 -1.14 -22.67 0.22
N THR A 62 -2.26 -22.72 -0.49
CA THR A 62 -2.75 -24.00 -1.06
C THR A 62 -1.76 -24.60 -2.06
N LYS A 63 -1.07 -23.76 -2.86
CA LYS A 63 -0.02 -24.18 -3.81
C LYS A 63 1.23 -24.75 -3.15
N LEU A 64 1.49 -24.50 -1.87
CA LEU A 64 2.59 -25.12 -1.12
C LEU A 64 2.33 -26.60 -0.80
N GLY A 65 1.10 -27.08 -0.92
CA GLY A 65 0.70 -28.47 -0.78
C GLY A 65 1.00 -29.06 0.60
N HIS A 66 1.40 -30.31 0.67
CA HIS A 66 1.58 -31.08 1.92
C HIS A 66 2.55 -30.43 2.93
N ASN A 67 3.50 -29.62 2.45
CA ASN A 67 4.50 -28.96 3.30
C ASN A 67 4.10 -27.54 3.69
N ALA A 68 2.87 -27.07 3.37
CA ALA A 68 2.44 -25.70 3.59
C ALA A 68 2.66 -25.24 5.04
N SER A 69 2.23 -26.04 6.03
CA SER A 69 2.36 -25.68 7.45
C SER A 69 3.83 -25.52 7.87
N ARG A 70 4.71 -26.41 7.41
CA ARG A 70 6.15 -26.35 7.73
C ARG A 70 6.82 -25.18 7.06
N MET A 71 6.55 -24.96 5.77
CA MET A 71 7.12 -23.85 5.01
C MET A 71 6.63 -22.49 5.55
N LEU A 72 5.34 -22.40 5.90
CA LEU A 72 4.78 -21.22 6.53
C LEU A 72 5.44 -20.94 7.89
N GLY A 73 5.62 -21.95 8.74
CA GLY A 73 6.29 -21.80 10.03
C GLY A 73 7.74 -21.30 9.87
N ILE A 74 8.50 -21.86 8.94
CA ILE A 74 9.87 -21.40 8.64
C ILE A 74 9.86 -19.96 8.11
N ALA A 75 8.95 -19.62 7.20
CA ALA A 75 8.83 -18.27 6.65
C ALA A 75 8.51 -17.24 7.74
N LEU A 76 7.61 -17.55 8.68
CA LEU A 76 7.28 -16.69 9.81
C LEU A 76 8.49 -16.47 10.74
N ILE A 77 9.25 -17.52 11.05
CA ILE A 77 10.46 -17.40 11.88
C ILE A 77 11.49 -16.51 11.17
N ILE A 78 11.73 -16.72 9.88
CA ILE A 78 12.68 -15.91 9.10
C ILE A 78 12.22 -14.46 9.06
N ALA A 79 10.93 -14.20 8.81
CA ALA A 79 10.37 -12.87 8.79
C ALA A 79 10.52 -12.16 10.14
N TYR A 80 10.26 -12.86 11.24
CA TYR A 80 10.42 -12.30 12.59
C TYR A 80 11.88 -11.97 12.90
N VAL A 81 12.81 -12.89 12.65
CA VAL A 81 14.25 -12.68 12.86
C VAL A 81 14.76 -11.52 12.00
N SER A 82 14.32 -11.45 10.74
CA SER A 82 14.67 -10.37 9.82
C SER A 82 14.14 -9.01 10.33
N SER A 83 12.89 -8.97 10.81
CA SER A 83 12.30 -7.73 11.36
C SER A 83 13.03 -7.25 12.60
N VAL A 84 13.38 -8.16 13.52
CA VAL A 84 14.16 -7.84 14.72
C VAL A 84 15.57 -7.35 14.32
N GLY A 85 16.21 -8.02 13.38
CA GLY A 85 17.52 -7.62 12.84
C GLY A 85 17.48 -6.22 12.22
N ALA A 86 16.47 -5.94 11.40
CA ALA A 86 16.27 -4.62 10.80
C ALA A 86 16.01 -3.53 11.85
N ALA A 87 15.21 -3.82 12.86
CA ALA A 87 14.96 -2.89 13.97
C ALA A 87 16.23 -2.56 14.74
N LEU A 88 17.04 -3.57 15.06
CA LEU A 88 18.33 -3.37 15.74
C LEU A 88 19.31 -2.54 14.88
N MET A 89 19.42 -2.84 13.59
CA MET A 89 20.26 -2.06 12.68
C MET A 89 19.77 -0.61 12.54
N SER A 90 18.47 -0.41 12.41
CA SER A 90 17.89 0.94 12.33
C SER A 90 18.13 1.74 13.61
N THR A 91 17.97 1.11 14.77
CA THR A 91 18.23 1.72 16.06
C THR A 91 19.71 2.08 16.21
N ALA A 92 20.62 1.18 15.87
CA ALA A 92 22.06 1.44 15.92
C ALA A 92 22.47 2.57 14.96
N ALA A 93 21.92 2.57 13.73
CA ALA A 93 22.16 3.65 12.78
C ALA A 93 21.57 4.98 13.28
N GLY A 94 20.38 4.98 13.88
CA GLY A 94 19.78 6.16 14.49
C GLY A 94 20.67 6.74 15.59
N TYR A 95 21.13 5.94 16.53
CA TYR A 95 22.03 6.42 17.58
C TYR A 95 23.38 6.94 17.04
N ALA A 96 23.87 6.39 15.95
CA ALA A 96 25.12 6.84 15.34
C ALA A 96 24.96 8.14 14.53
N LEU A 97 23.82 8.31 13.83
CA LEU A 97 23.62 9.40 12.87
C LEU A 97 22.91 10.62 13.50
N ILE A 98 21.88 10.40 14.34
CA ILE A 98 21.06 11.49 14.89
C ILE A 98 21.88 12.55 15.64
N PRO A 99 22.89 12.20 16.48
CA PRO A 99 23.69 13.22 17.16
C PRO A 99 24.51 14.12 16.24
N HIS A 100 24.77 13.67 15.00
CA HIS A 100 25.51 14.43 13.99
C HIS A 100 24.63 15.23 13.05
N LEU A 101 23.31 15.03 13.12
CA LEU A 101 22.31 15.75 12.35
C LEU A 101 21.72 16.85 13.23
N SER A 102 21.91 18.11 12.85
CA SER A 102 21.21 19.25 13.44
C SER A 102 19.75 19.22 12.97
N ILE A 103 18.94 18.36 13.61
CA ILE A 103 17.51 18.27 13.30
C ILE A 103 16.84 19.47 13.93
N VAL A 104 16.31 20.36 13.10
CA VAL A 104 15.47 21.47 13.55
C VAL A 104 14.18 20.87 14.09
N SER A 105 13.97 20.99 15.41
CA SER A 105 12.83 20.39 16.11
C SER A 105 11.48 21.06 15.80
N GLN A 106 11.49 22.25 15.24
CA GLN A 106 10.30 22.99 14.78
C GLN A 106 10.56 23.56 13.39
N VAL A 107 9.78 23.15 12.45
CA VAL A 107 9.75 23.79 11.12
C VAL A 107 8.66 24.85 11.21
N ASP A 108 9.09 26.09 11.54
CA ASP A 108 8.20 27.25 11.49
C ASP A 108 7.82 27.53 10.04
N GLY A 109 6.53 27.63 9.76
CA GLY A 109 6.01 28.01 8.45
C GLY A 109 5.39 26.88 7.62
N LEU A 110 5.18 25.69 8.19
CA LEU A 110 4.36 24.67 7.54
C LEU A 110 2.91 25.18 7.37
N ARG A 111 2.40 25.09 6.16
CA ARG A 111 1.00 25.40 5.88
C ARG A 111 0.15 24.19 6.27
N GLU A 112 -0.96 24.43 6.95
CA GLU A 112 -1.94 23.36 7.20
C GLU A 112 -2.65 23.01 5.88
N LEU A 113 -2.87 21.71 5.68
CA LEU A 113 -3.69 21.26 4.56
C LEU A 113 -5.13 21.75 4.77
N PRO A 114 -5.76 22.30 3.73
CA PRO A 114 -7.15 22.73 3.83
C PRO A 114 -8.07 21.53 4.05
N GLU A 115 -9.21 21.78 4.67
CA GLU A 115 -10.22 20.77 4.94
C GLU A 115 -10.79 20.17 3.63
N VAL A 116 -11.15 18.90 3.68
CA VAL A 116 -11.79 18.21 2.56
C VAL A 116 -13.17 18.78 2.31
N LEU A 117 -13.50 19.05 1.05
CA LEU A 117 -14.84 19.55 0.65
C LEU A 117 -15.95 18.52 0.92
N PHE A 118 -15.61 17.25 0.89
CA PHE A 118 -16.54 16.15 1.02
C PHE A 118 -15.87 14.93 1.64
N GLN A 119 -16.43 14.41 2.71
CA GLN A 119 -15.97 13.19 3.36
C GLN A 119 -16.80 12.01 2.87
N LEU A 120 -16.21 11.17 2.03
CA LEU A 120 -16.77 9.89 1.65
C LEU A 120 -16.10 8.82 2.54
N GLU A 121 -16.87 8.18 3.41
CA GLU A 121 -16.36 7.08 4.23
C GLU A 121 -16.74 5.75 3.56
N ILE A 122 -15.77 5.09 2.95
CA ILE A 122 -15.93 3.71 2.46
C ILE A 122 -15.18 2.81 3.44
N PRO A 123 -15.87 2.20 4.42
CA PRO A 123 -15.21 1.32 5.36
C PRO A 123 -14.64 0.10 4.64
N ALA A 124 -13.42 -0.30 5.01
CA ALA A 124 -12.86 -1.55 4.52
C ALA A 124 -13.73 -2.75 4.97
N ILE A 125 -13.85 -3.77 4.13
CA ILE A 125 -14.65 -4.98 4.41
C ILE A 125 -14.21 -5.62 5.73
N MET A 126 -12.90 -5.61 6.01
CA MET A 126 -12.30 -6.07 7.25
C MET A 126 -10.93 -5.42 7.45
N ASN A 127 -10.39 -5.53 8.68
CA ASN A 127 -9.02 -5.10 8.95
C ASN A 127 -8.02 -5.99 8.20
N VAL A 128 -6.90 -5.42 7.76
CA VAL A 128 -5.82 -6.12 7.04
C VAL A 128 -5.29 -7.32 7.83
N MET A 129 -5.13 -7.18 9.15
CA MET A 129 -4.70 -8.29 10.02
C MET A 129 -5.73 -9.42 10.07
N SER A 130 -7.02 -9.09 10.09
CA SER A 130 -8.10 -10.08 10.04
C SER A 130 -8.12 -10.80 8.69
N ALA A 131 -7.92 -10.08 7.59
CA ALA A 131 -7.81 -10.65 6.25
C ALA A 131 -6.61 -11.60 6.13
N LEU A 132 -5.48 -11.24 6.72
CA LEU A 132 -4.28 -12.05 6.74
C LEU A 132 -4.50 -13.34 7.55
N ALA A 133 -5.04 -13.23 8.76
CA ALA A 133 -5.35 -14.39 9.60
C ALA A 133 -6.36 -15.34 8.90
N LEU A 134 -7.42 -14.77 8.32
CA LEU A 134 -8.42 -15.54 7.56
C LEU A 134 -7.77 -16.26 6.37
N SER A 135 -6.92 -15.58 5.62
CA SER A 135 -6.23 -16.17 4.46
C SER A 135 -5.33 -17.35 4.85
N LEU A 136 -4.61 -17.22 5.97
CA LEU A 136 -3.78 -18.28 6.51
C LEU A 136 -4.62 -19.47 6.93
N MET A 137 -5.69 -19.24 7.69
CA MET A 137 -6.58 -20.29 8.16
C MET A 137 -7.26 -21.04 7.00
N VAL A 138 -7.83 -20.30 6.06
CA VAL A 138 -8.51 -20.89 4.89
C VAL A 138 -7.52 -21.64 4.01
N GLY A 139 -6.37 -21.07 3.71
CA GLY A 139 -5.33 -21.70 2.89
C GLY A 139 -4.83 -23.00 3.51
N LEU A 140 -4.56 -23.03 4.82
CA LEU A 140 -4.16 -24.25 5.54
C LEU A 140 -5.29 -25.28 5.61
N ALA A 141 -6.52 -24.87 5.90
CA ALA A 141 -7.67 -25.78 5.97
C ALA A 141 -7.91 -26.50 4.63
N ILE A 142 -7.81 -25.78 3.51
CA ILE A 142 -7.94 -26.36 2.17
C ILE A 142 -6.80 -27.33 1.88
N THR A 143 -5.59 -27.01 2.30
CA THR A 143 -4.43 -27.91 2.16
C THR A 143 -4.61 -29.20 2.97
N TRP A 144 -5.14 -29.12 4.19
CA TRP A 144 -5.40 -30.29 5.04
C TRP A 144 -6.53 -31.15 4.52
N THR A 145 -7.60 -30.56 4.00
CA THR A 145 -8.76 -31.28 3.44
C THR A 145 -8.49 -31.80 2.02
N LYS A 146 -7.40 -31.38 1.37
CA LYS A 146 -7.04 -31.72 -0.02
C LYS A 146 -8.17 -31.48 -1.02
N SER A 147 -8.96 -30.45 -0.80
CA SER A 147 -10.12 -30.11 -1.62
C SER A 147 -9.70 -29.42 -2.91
N LYS A 148 -9.59 -30.16 -4.01
CA LYS A 148 -9.25 -29.65 -5.33
C LYS A 148 -10.26 -28.63 -5.85
N MET A 149 -11.54 -28.78 -5.51
CA MET A 149 -12.58 -27.83 -5.91
C MET A 149 -12.34 -26.46 -5.26
N MET A 150 -12.02 -26.42 -3.96
CA MET A 150 -11.73 -25.17 -3.26
C MET A 150 -10.43 -24.53 -3.71
N GLU A 151 -9.41 -25.33 -4.05
CA GLU A 151 -8.16 -24.85 -4.64
C GLU A 151 -8.42 -24.15 -5.97
N SER A 152 -9.19 -24.77 -6.87
CA SER A 152 -9.56 -24.17 -8.15
C SER A 152 -10.39 -22.89 -7.96
N LEU A 153 -11.31 -22.88 -7.00
CA LEU A 153 -12.11 -21.68 -6.68
C LEU A 153 -11.23 -20.52 -6.21
N LEU A 154 -10.23 -20.79 -5.36
CA LEU A 154 -9.29 -19.78 -4.91
C LEU A 154 -8.42 -19.25 -6.05
N ASP A 155 -8.04 -20.07 -7.02
CA ASP A 155 -7.31 -19.63 -8.21
C ASP A 155 -8.17 -18.70 -9.08
N GLU A 156 -9.45 -18.96 -9.20
CA GLU A 156 -10.38 -18.06 -9.90
C GLU A 156 -10.55 -16.73 -9.15
N VAL A 157 -10.69 -16.77 -7.82
CA VAL A 157 -10.73 -15.57 -6.98
C VAL A 157 -9.44 -14.77 -7.16
N GLN A 158 -8.27 -15.41 -7.19
CA GLN A 158 -6.99 -14.75 -7.45
C GLN A 158 -7.00 -14.02 -8.80
N ASN A 159 -7.51 -14.64 -9.84
CA ASN A 159 -7.60 -14.04 -11.18
C ASN A 159 -8.54 -12.83 -11.20
N ILE A 160 -9.68 -12.91 -10.50
CA ILE A 160 -10.63 -11.80 -10.36
C ILE A 160 -9.97 -10.62 -9.63
N VAL A 161 -9.30 -10.89 -8.50
CA VAL A 161 -8.61 -9.87 -7.72
C VAL A 161 -7.47 -9.24 -8.53
N LEU A 162 -6.71 -10.06 -9.28
CA LEU A 162 -5.66 -9.56 -10.18
C LEU A 162 -6.23 -8.63 -11.25
N ALA A 163 -7.40 -8.96 -11.80
CA ALA A 163 -8.08 -8.11 -12.78
C ALA A 163 -8.52 -6.76 -12.14
N ILE A 164 -9.05 -6.77 -10.92
CA ILE A 164 -9.40 -5.56 -10.16
C ILE A 164 -8.16 -4.70 -9.94
N VAL A 165 -7.07 -5.29 -9.44
CA VAL A 165 -5.80 -4.58 -9.21
C VAL A 165 -5.30 -3.94 -10.50
N THR A 166 -5.26 -4.72 -11.59
CA THR A 166 -4.68 -4.27 -12.85
C THR A 166 -5.53 -3.21 -13.56
N LYS A 167 -6.86 -3.32 -13.48
CA LYS A 167 -7.77 -2.44 -14.23
C LYS A 167 -8.25 -1.23 -13.42
N ILE A 168 -8.25 -1.32 -12.09
CA ILE A 168 -8.76 -0.25 -11.22
C ILE A 168 -7.61 0.37 -10.42
N ILE A 169 -6.87 -0.41 -9.62
CA ILE A 169 -5.91 0.14 -8.67
C ILE A 169 -4.69 0.71 -9.41
N ILE A 170 -4.10 -0.03 -10.34
CA ILE A 170 -2.90 0.42 -11.05
C ILE A 170 -3.11 1.75 -11.80
N PRO A 171 -4.23 1.98 -12.50
CA PRO A 171 -4.48 3.28 -13.13
C PRO A 171 -4.72 4.42 -12.14
N ILE A 172 -5.25 4.13 -10.96
CA ILE A 172 -5.52 5.13 -9.91
C ILE A 172 -4.24 5.58 -9.21
N LEU A 173 -3.24 4.70 -9.06
CA LEU A 173 -2.01 4.96 -8.32
C LEU A 173 -1.27 6.24 -8.73
N PRO A 174 -1.06 6.56 -10.02
CA PRO A 174 -0.37 7.79 -10.41
C PRO A 174 -1.08 9.05 -9.93
N PHE A 175 -2.42 9.06 -9.97
CA PHE A 175 -3.22 10.18 -9.49
C PHE A 175 -3.17 10.32 -7.97
N PHE A 176 -3.25 9.21 -7.24
CA PHE A 176 -3.12 9.19 -5.79
C PHE A 176 -1.74 9.69 -5.34
N ILE A 177 -0.67 9.24 -6.00
CA ILE A 177 0.70 9.70 -5.72
C ILE A 177 0.86 11.18 -6.06
N ALA A 178 0.36 11.65 -7.22
CA ALA A 178 0.39 13.05 -7.58
C ALA A 178 -0.30 13.93 -6.54
N SER A 179 -1.50 13.54 -6.09
CA SER A 179 -2.24 14.27 -5.04
C SER A 179 -1.50 14.27 -3.70
N THR A 180 -0.81 13.17 -3.35
CA THR A 180 -0.03 13.08 -2.11
C THR A 180 1.16 14.02 -2.13
N PHE A 181 1.95 14.02 -3.21
CA PHE A 181 3.10 14.90 -3.34
C PHE A 181 2.71 16.38 -3.55
N CYS A 182 1.54 16.63 -4.12
CA CYS A 182 0.97 17.96 -4.18
C CYS A 182 0.68 18.51 -2.76
N GLY A 183 0.12 17.68 -1.87
CA GLY A 183 -0.09 18.02 -0.47
C GLY A 183 1.22 18.33 0.25
N LEU A 184 2.22 17.46 0.15
CA LEU A 184 3.53 17.64 0.78
C LEU A 184 4.26 18.90 0.30
N ALA A 185 4.18 19.21 -1.00
CA ALA A 185 4.78 20.41 -1.56
C ALA A 185 4.04 21.69 -1.12
N TYR A 186 2.71 21.63 -0.95
CA TYR A 186 1.91 22.75 -0.44
C TYR A 186 2.20 23.03 1.04
N GLU A 187 2.38 22.00 1.86
CA GLU A 187 2.77 22.11 3.27
C GLU A 187 4.17 22.71 3.44
N GLY A 188 5.02 22.65 2.41
CA GLY A 188 6.41 23.09 2.49
C GLY A 188 7.34 22.05 3.10
N THR A 189 6.95 20.76 3.09
CA THR A 189 7.79 19.65 3.58
C THR A 189 8.76 19.13 2.52
N ILE A 190 8.65 19.58 1.27
CA ILE A 190 9.55 19.26 0.15
C ILE A 190 10.08 20.53 -0.48
#